data_1d0fe49710eea66167f9b946d7222eed
#
_entry.id   1d0fe49710eea66167f9b946d7222eed
#
_cell.length_a   1.000
_cell.length_b   1.000
_cell.length_c   1.000
_cell.angle_alpha   90.00
_cell.angle_beta   90.00
_cell.angle_gamma   90.00
#
_symmetry.space_group_name_H-M   'P 1'
#
loop_
_entity.id
_entity.type
_entity.pdbx_description
1 polymer ?
#
loop_
_entity_poly.entity_id
_entity_poly.type
_entity_poly.pdbx_seq_one_letter_code
_entity_poly.pdbx_strand_id
1 'polypeptide(L)'
;TIIGKNKEHLRKMLEETYRIGAIAVEFQNVSYSKATRDMVMPDNFYSTTNNPTFVMLNEKWVKVGNQMMDKAIVIDLKNNKASCKMIRDIKKGDLIATGEEGIRVSPPERPREGLDVFQFMSSSASTEKPVQSLAKKISQDIYETKQKGGKIVAVVGPATVHTGATSALAELIKNGYIDVL
;
A
#
# COMPACT_ATOMS: atom_id res chain seq x y z
N THR A 1 -15.72 4.76 7.38
CA THR A 1 -16.35 3.73 6.51
C THR A 1 -17.72 3.37 7.08
N ILE A 2 -18.76 3.45 6.26
CA ILE A 2 -20.14 3.12 6.66
C ILE A 2 -20.42 1.69 6.22
N ILE A 3 -20.92 0.86 7.14
CA ILE A 3 -21.29 -0.52 6.85
C ILE A 3 -22.79 -0.68 7.15
N GLY A 4 -23.58 -0.95 6.14
CA GLY A 4 -24.99 -1.25 6.28
C GLY A 4 -25.26 -2.74 6.54
N LYS A 5 -26.32 -3.07 7.29
CA LYS A 5 -26.78 -4.44 7.50
C LYS A 5 -27.38 -5.06 6.24
N ASN A 6 -27.97 -4.24 5.37
CA ASN A 6 -28.51 -4.59 4.07
C ASN A 6 -28.48 -3.35 3.14
N LYS A 7 -28.87 -3.51 1.87
CA LYS A 7 -28.90 -2.42 0.86
C LYS A 7 -29.73 -1.21 1.31
N GLU A 8 -30.86 -1.43 1.92
CA GLU A 8 -31.78 -0.36 2.35
C GLU A 8 -31.23 0.42 3.56
N HIS A 9 -30.68 -0.29 4.53
CA HIS A 9 -30.00 0.32 5.68
C HIS A 9 -28.77 1.12 5.25
N LEU A 10 -28.00 0.59 4.29
CA LEU A 10 -26.85 1.29 3.72
C LEU A 10 -27.27 2.58 3.02
N ARG A 11 -28.35 2.54 2.20
CA ARG A 11 -28.88 3.70 1.48
C ARG A 11 -29.27 4.81 2.45
N LYS A 12 -29.98 4.46 3.53
CA LYS A 12 -30.39 5.41 4.57
C LYS A 12 -29.19 6.05 5.28
N MET A 13 -28.18 5.25 5.62
CA MET A 13 -26.93 5.75 6.21
C MET A 13 -26.15 6.64 5.25
N LEU A 14 -26.13 6.33 3.96
CA LEU A 14 -25.50 7.15 2.93
C LEU A 14 -26.21 8.50 2.75
N GLU A 15 -27.54 8.52 2.70
CA GLU A 15 -28.32 9.76 2.62
C GLU A 15 -28.05 10.67 3.83
N GLU A 16 -27.96 10.09 5.01
CA GLU A 16 -27.64 10.83 6.24
C GLU A 16 -26.20 11.35 6.24
N THR A 17 -25.27 10.58 5.72
CA THR A 17 -23.86 10.94 5.57
C THR A 17 -23.67 12.04 4.52
N TYR A 18 -24.42 12.00 3.42
CA TYR A 18 -24.47 13.06 2.41
C TYR A 18 -24.93 14.40 2.99
N ARG A 19 -25.94 14.34 3.87
CA ARG A 19 -26.48 15.53 4.53
C ARG A 19 -25.48 16.24 5.44
N ILE A 20 -24.50 15.51 5.96
CA ILE A 20 -23.40 16.07 6.78
C ILE A 20 -22.13 16.33 6.00
N GLY A 21 -22.15 16.22 4.67
CA GLY A 21 -21.03 16.56 3.78
C GLY A 21 -19.94 15.52 3.67
N ALA A 22 -20.19 14.28 4.07
CA ALA A 22 -19.24 13.19 3.88
C ALA A 22 -19.37 12.56 2.48
N ILE A 23 -18.28 12.03 1.95
CA ILE A 23 -18.26 11.36 0.64
C ILE A 23 -18.77 9.93 0.79
N ALA A 24 -19.79 9.58 0.01
CA ALA A 24 -20.27 8.21 -0.11
C ALA A 24 -19.47 7.44 -1.17
N VAL A 25 -19.02 6.25 -0.80
CA VAL A 25 -18.34 5.33 -1.74
C VAL A 25 -19.29 4.20 -2.08
N GLU A 26 -19.56 3.99 -3.37
CA GLU A 26 -20.34 2.84 -3.83
C GLU A 26 -19.57 1.53 -3.55
N PHE A 27 -20.32 0.51 -3.12
CA PHE A 27 -19.74 -0.82 -2.94
C PHE A 27 -19.72 -1.54 -4.29
N GLN A 28 -18.53 -1.73 -4.81
CA GLN A 28 -18.29 -2.49 -6.03
C GLN A 28 -17.60 -3.81 -5.67
N ASN A 29 -17.83 -4.83 -6.49
CA ASN A 29 -17.05 -6.06 -6.40
C ASN A 29 -15.59 -5.76 -6.72
N VAL A 30 -14.69 -6.55 -6.13
CA VAL A 30 -13.26 -6.42 -6.41
C VAL A 30 -12.99 -6.69 -7.89
N SER A 31 -12.19 -5.82 -8.49
CA SER A 31 -11.65 -6.02 -9.84
C SER A 31 -10.53 -7.05 -9.80
N TYR A 32 -10.43 -7.88 -10.85
CA TYR A 32 -9.37 -8.89 -10.93
C TYR A 32 -8.96 -9.19 -12.37
N SER A 33 -7.74 -9.66 -12.53
CA SER A 33 -7.18 -10.12 -13.81
C SER A 33 -6.55 -11.49 -13.66
N LYS A 34 -6.49 -12.25 -14.76
CA LYS A 34 -5.84 -13.57 -14.77
C LYS A 34 -4.33 -13.41 -14.91
N ALA A 35 -3.57 -14.16 -14.11
CA ALA A 35 -2.16 -14.34 -14.35
C ALA A 35 -1.92 -15.02 -15.71
N THR A 36 -1.14 -14.39 -16.56
CA THR A 36 -0.84 -14.88 -17.93
C THR A 36 0.21 -15.99 -17.92
N ARG A 37 1.07 -16.00 -16.92
CA ARG A 37 2.16 -16.98 -16.73
C ARG A 37 2.36 -17.25 -15.23
N ASP A 38 3.06 -18.33 -14.93
CA ASP A 38 3.52 -18.60 -13.56
C ASP A 38 4.44 -17.46 -13.09
N MET A 39 4.35 -17.12 -11.83
CA MET A 39 5.19 -16.12 -11.14
C MET A 39 5.11 -14.68 -11.73
N VAL A 40 4.07 -14.38 -12.53
CA VAL A 40 3.88 -13.05 -13.13
C VAL A 40 2.57 -12.46 -12.66
N MET A 41 2.66 -11.26 -12.09
CA MET A 41 1.49 -10.48 -11.70
C MET A 41 0.92 -9.74 -12.92
N PRO A 42 -0.40 -9.54 -13.00
CA PRO A 42 -0.98 -8.62 -13.95
C PRO A 42 -0.61 -7.18 -13.58
N ASP A 43 -0.68 -6.29 -14.56
CA ASP A 43 -0.54 -4.86 -14.33
C ASP A 43 -1.59 -4.38 -13.33
N ASN A 44 -1.22 -3.38 -12.55
CA ASN A 44 -2.10 -2.77 -11.54
C ASN A 44 -2.63 -3.76 -10.48
N PHE A 45 -1.90 -4.85 -10.18
CA PHE A 45 -2.29 -5.75 -9.10
C PHE A 45 -2.28 -5.03 -7.75
N TYR A 46 -3.19 -5.42 -6.86
CA TYR A 46 -3.26 -4.86 -5.52
C TYR A 46 -2.19 -5.51 -4.62
N SER A 47 -1.28 -4.69 -4.10
CA SER A 47 -0.26 -5.14 -3.12
C SER A 47 -0.79 -5.02 -1.70
N THR A 48 -0.71 -6.09 -0.94
CA THR A 48 -1.26 -6.17 0.41
C THR A 48 -0.35 -5.52 1.46
N THR A 49 -0.96 -5.12 2.57
CA THR A 49 -0.28 -4.71 3.81
C THR A 49 -0.41 -5.80 4.87
N ASN A 50 0.16 -5.59 6.06
CA ASN A 50 -0.04 -6.47 7.22
C ASN A 50 -1.42 -6.29 7.90
N ASN A 51 -2.17 -5.26 7.51
CA ASN A 51 -3.48 -4.99 8.11
C ASN A 51 -4.55 -5.95 7.56
N PRO A 52 -5.52 -6.34 8.39
CA PRO A 52 -6.64 -7.14 7.93
C PRO A 52 -7.30 -6.53 6.69
N THR A 53 -7.35 -7.31 5.62
CA THR A 53 -7.87 -6.89 4.32
C THR A 53 -9.11 -7.71 3.99
N PHE A 54 -10.09 -7.06 3.39
CA PHE A 54 -11.34 -7.66 2.93
C PHE A 54 -11.54 -7.31 1.47
N VAL A 55 -12.11 -8.22 0.73
CA VAL A 55 -12.52 -8.01 -0.67
C VAL A 55 -14.01 -8.22 -0.82
N MET A 56 -14.62 -7.46 -1.70
CA MET A 56 -16.04 -7.60 -2.04
C MET A 56 -16.21 -8.65 -3.13
N LEU A 57 -16.82 -9.78 -2.78
CA LEU A 57 -17.16 -10.86 -3.70
C LEU A 57 -18.65 -11.14 -3.60
N ASN A 58 -19.36 -11.12 -4.72
CA ASN A 58 -20.80 -11.40 -4.76
C ASN A 58 -21.58 -10.60 -3.69
N GLU A 59 -21.33 -9.29 -3.63
CA GLU A 59 -21.96 -8.36 -2.69
C GLU A 59 -21.69 -8.68 -1.19
N LYS A 60 -20.68 -9.48 -0.88
CA LYS A 60 -20.26 -9.80 0.49
C LYS A 60 -18.80 -9.50 0.73
N TRP A 61 -18.50 -8.94 1.89
CA TRP A 61 -17.12 -8.77 2.34
C TRP A 61 -16.53 -10.10 2.78
N VAL A 62 -15.49 -10.52 2.09
CA VAL A 62 -14.73 -11.74 2.37
C VAL A 62 -13.38 -11.33 2.93
N LYS A 63 -13.03 -11.83 4.11
CA LYS A 63 -11.71 -11.61 4.70
C LYS A 63 -10.64 -12.35 3.90
N VAL A 64 -9.57 -11.65 3.57
CA VAL A 64 -8.42 -12.24 2.89
C VAL A 64 -7.66 -13.15 3.86
N GLY A 65 -7.48 -14.40 3.48
CA GLY A 65 -6.69 -15.37 4.24
C GLY A 65 -5.19 -15.20 4.02
N ASN A 66 -4.38 -15.80 4.91
CA ASN A 66 -2.91 -15.77 4.83
C ASN A 66 -2.35 -14.36 4.66
N GLN A 67 -2.90 -13.40 5.42
CA GLN A 67 -2.53 -11.99 5.33
C GLN A 67 -1.03 -11.80 5.55
N MET A 68 -0.38 -11.19 4.56
CA MET A 68 1.05 -10.86 4.58
C MET A 68 1.26 -9.59 3.77
N MET A 69 2.28 -8.82 4.12
CA MET A 69 2.69 -7.61 3.41
C MET A 69 3.30 -7.96 2.03
N ASP A 70 3.11 -7.09 1.07
CA ASP A 70 3.69 -7.17 -0.28
C ASP A 70 3.37 -8.49 -1.02
N LYS A 71 2.12 -8.92 -0.92
CA LYS A 71 1.61 -10.12 -1.61
C LYS A 71 0.44 -9.76 -2.52
N ALA A 72 0.15 -10.65 -3.45
CA ALA A 72 -1.07 -10.55 -4.24
C ALA A 72 -2.25 -11.19 -3.52
N ILE A 73 -3.45 -10.68 -3.77
CA ILE A 73 -4.69 -11.33 -3.36
C ILE A 73 -5.17 -12.20 -4.52
N VAL A 74 -5.21 -13.50 -4.30
CA VAL A 74 -5.78 -14.47 -5.24
C VAL A 74 -7.23 -14.76 -4.85
N ILE A 75 -8.11 -14.70 -5.83
CA ILE A 75 -9.55 -14.83 -5.68
C ILE A 75 -10.00 -16.21 -6.16
N ASP A 76 -10.74 -16.90 -5.34
CA ASP A 76 -11.45 -18.15 -5.67
C ASP A 76 -12.95 -17.86 -5.73
N LEU A 77 -13.43 -17.60 -6.92
CA LEU A 77 -14.85 -17.30 -7.16
C LEU A 77 -15.76 -18.50 -6.86
N LYS A 78 -15.28 -19.72 -7.06
CA LYS A 78 -16.09 -20.94 -6.84
C LYS A 78 -16.43 -21.13 -5.38
N ASN A 79 -15.43 -20.91 -4.50
CA ASN A 79 -15.58 -21.06 -3.07
C ASN A 79 -15.84 -19.76 -2.34
N ASN A 80 -15.97 -18.64 -3.05
CA ASN A 80 -16.14 -17.29 -2.51
C ASN A 80 -15.07 -16.95 -1.45
N LYS A 81 -13.80 -17.21 -1.79
CA LYS A 81 -12.65 -17.01 -0.92
C LYS A 81 -11.59 -16.13 -1.58
N ALA A 82 -10.80 -15.48 -0.75
CA ALA A 82 -9.62 -14.75 -1.17
C ALA A 82 -8.46 -15.02 -0.22
N SER A 83 -7.25 -15.11 -0.74
CA SER A 83 -6.06 -15.35 0.08
C SER A 83 -4.82 -14.69 -0.51
N CYS A 84 -3.89 -14.28 0.34
CA CYS A 84 -2.58 -13.79 -0.09
C CYS A 84 -1.72 -14.94 -0.61
N LYS A 85 -1.05 -14.70 -1.73
CA LYS A 85 -0.01 -15.58 -2.28
C LYS A 85 1.27 -14.80 -2.57
N MET A 86 2.41 -15.43 -2.36
CA MET A 86 3.70 -14.90 -2.81
C MET A 86 3.78 -14.97 -4.34
N ILE A 87 4.58 -14.08 -4.96
CA ILE A 87 4.77 -14.07 -6.41
C ILE A 87 5.21 -15.44 -6.93
N ARG A 88 6.13 -16.11 -6.24
CA ARG A 88 6.62 -17.44 -6.61
C ARG A 88 5.56 -18.54 -6.62
N ASP A 89 4.46 -18.33 -5.90
CA ASP A 89 3.37 -19.30 -5.76
C ASP A 89 2.20 -19.03 -6.70
N ILE A 90 2.25 -17.94 -7.47
CA ILE A 90 1.25 -17.59 -8.48
C ILE A 90 1.37 -18.55 -9.66
N LYS A 91 0.23 -19.07 -10.08
CA LYS A 91 0.10 -19.94 -11.24
C LYS A 91 -0.66 -19.25 -12.36
N LYS A 92 -0.32 -19.61 -13.60
CA LYS A 92 -1.07 -19.20 -14.77
C LYS A 92 -2.56 -19.50 -14.58
N GLY A 93 -3.40 -18.48 -14.76
CA GLY A 93 -4.84 -18.58 -14.59
C GLY A 93 -5.36 -18.21 -13.20
N ASP A 94 -4.49 -18.00 -12.19
CA ASP A 94 -4.91 -17.44 -10.90
C ASP A 94 -5.60 -16.08 -11.15
N LEU A 95 -6.73 -15.83 -10.48
CA LEU A 95 -7.42 -14.56 -10.50
C LEU A 95 -6.82 -13.66 -9.44
N ILE A 96 -6.18 -12.59 -9.86
CA ILE A 96 -5.45 -11.69 -8.98
C ILE A 96 -6.20 -10.36 -8.89
N ALA A 97 -6.46 -9.89 -7.65
CA ALA A 97 -7.09 -8.59 -7.42
C ALA A 97 -6.28 -7.45 -8.02
N THR A 98 -6.96 -6.54 -8.72
CA THR A 98 -6.37 -5.37 -9.38
C THR A 98 -7.11 -4.10 -8.97
N GLY A 99 -6.42 -2.96 -9.00
CA GLY A 99 -6.99 -1.69 -8.57
C GLY A 99 -7.28 -1.65 -7.07
N GLU A 100 -8.11 -0.72 -6.66
CA GLU A 100 -8.49 -0.53 -5.25
C GLU A 100 -9.99 -0.79 -5.03
N GLU A 101 -10.77 -0.89 -6.11
CA GLU A 101 -12.22 -1.09 -6.03
C GLU A 101 -12.54 -2.44 -5.38
N GLY A 102 -13.52 -2.41 -4.48
CA GLY A 102 -13.95 -3.61 -3.76
C GLY A 102 -12.93 -4.17 -2.79
N ILE A 103 -11.88 -3.40 -2.44
CA ILE A 103 -10.90 -3.78 -1.42
C ILE A 103 -11.01 -2.83 -0.23
N ARG A 104 -10.96 -3.40 0.96
CA ARG A 104 -11.00 -2.64 2.20
C ARG A 104 -9.92 -3.13 3.16
N VAL A 105 -9.10 -2.22 3.62
CA VAL A 105 -8.13 -2.46 4.69
C VAL A 105 -8.71 -1.95 6.00
N SER A 106 -8.63 -2.75 7.06
CA SER A 106 -9.02 -2.37 8.40
C SER A 106 -7.75 -2.17 9.24
N PRO A 107 -7.23 -0.93 9.32
CA PRO A 107 -6.09 -0.67 10.20
C PRO A 107 -6.49 -0.93 11.64
N PRO A 108 -5.56 -1.29 12.53
CA PRO A 108 -5.83 -1.45 13.93
C PRO A 108 -6.40 -0.14 14.50
N GLU A 109 -7.45 -0.27 15.31
CA GLU A 109 -7.97 0.89 16.03
C GLU A 109 -6.85 1.47 16.90
N ARG A 110 -6.47 2.70 16.63
CA ARG A 110 -5.61 3.46 17.50
C ARG A 110 -6.49 4.16 18.51
N PRO A 111 -6.25 4.02 19.82
CA PRO A 111 -6.99 4.77 20.81
C PRO A 111 -6.82 6.26 20.49
N ARG A 112 -7.95 6.95 20.32
CA ARG A 112 -7.96 8.41 20.08
C ARG A 112 -7.53 9.20 21.30
N GLU A 113 -7.64 8.58 22.47
CA GLU A 113 -7.29 9.11 23.79
C GLU A 113 -6.39 8.09 24.49
N GLY A 114 -5.11 8.29 24.43
CA GLY A 114 -4.13 7.48 25.13
C GLY A 114 -2.79 8.17 25.07
N LEU A 115 -2.27 8.50 26.22
CA LEU A 115 -1.02 9.26 26.39
C LEU A 115 0.17 8.65 25.63
N ASP A 116 0.18 7.33 25.44
CA ASP A 116 1.35 6.63 24.92
C ASP A 116 1.54 6.76 23.41
N VAL A 117 0.45 6.96 22.64
CA VAL A 117 0.52 7.11 21.17
C VAL A 117 0.86 8.56 20.79
N PHE A 118 0.46 9.54 21.60
CA PHE A 118 0.74 10.96 21.36
C PHE A 118 1.98 11.49 22.05
N GLN A 119 2.53 10.80 23.03
CA GLN A 119 3.85 11.16 23.61
C GLN A 119 4.95 11.14 22.55
N PHE A 120 4.84 10.25 21.57
CA PHE A 120 5.75 10.21 20.43
C PHE A 120 5.61 11.44 19.52
N MET A 121 4.42 12.02 19.42
CA MET A 121 4.15 13.22 18.60
C MET A 121 4.30 14.53 19.38
N SER A 122 4.26 14.47 20.70
CA SER A 122 4.46 15.64 21.60
C SER A 122 5.92 15.83 22.04
N SER A 123 6.82 14.92 21.65
CA SER A 123 8.24 15.15 21.87
C SER A 123 8.64 16.40 21.10
N SER A 124 9.24 17.37 21.78
CA SER A 124 9.78 18.61 21.21
C SER A 124 10.93 18.38 20.21
N ALA A 125 11.35 17.14 20.03
CA ALA A 125 12.22 16.71 18.95
C ALA A 125 11.38 16.54 17.69
N SER A 126 11.28 17.61 16.90
CA SER A 126 10.74 17.53 15.53
C SER A 126 11.52 16.45 14.78
N THR A 127 10.83 15.38 14.37
CA THR A 127 11.40 14.33 13.52
C THR A 127 11.86 14.87 12.16
N GLU A 128 11.41 16.05 11.77
CA GLU A 128 11.77 16.70 10.51
C GLU A 128 13.18 17.33 10.54
N LYS A 129 13.60 17.89 11.67
CA LYS A 129 14.94 18.50 11.79
C LYS A 129 16.09 17.50 11.62
N PRO A 130 16.07 16.33 12.27
CA PRO A 130 17.09 15.30 12.04
C PRO A 130 17.12 14.81 10.57
N VAL A 131 15.96 14.64 9.92
CA VAL A 131 15.90 14.16 8.55
C VAL A 131 16.51 15.16 7.58
N GLN A 132 16.21 16.45 7.69
CA GLN A 132 16.76 17.48 6.82
C GLN A 132 18.28 17.65 6.99
N SER A 133 18.77 17.65 8.24
CA SER A 133 20.21 17.74 8.49
C SER A 133 20.95 16.50 8.01
N LEU A 134 20.35 15.32 8.18
CA LEU A 134 20.90 14.07 7.68
C LEU A 134 20.91 14.04 6.15
N ALA A 135 19.85 14.49 5.49
CA ALA A 135 19.79 14.59 4.04
C ALA A 135 20.88 15.50 3.48
N LYS A 136 21.12 16.67 4.12
CA LYS A 136 22.23 17.56 3.74
C LYS A 136 23.58 16.88 3.89
N LYS A 137 23.81 16.20 5.01
CA LYS A 137 25.05 15.47 5.25
C LYS A 137 25.28 14.39 4.20
N ILE A 138 24.27 13.56 3.92
CA ILE A 138 24.34 12.51 2.91
C ILE A 138 24.61 13.10 1.52
N SER A 139 23.94 14.19 1.16
CA SER A 139 24.17 14.88 -0.11
C SER A 139 25.62 15.35 -0.26
N GLN A 140 26.19 15.87 0.81
CA GLN A 140 27.59 16.31 0.84
C GLN A 140 28.56 15.12 0.74
N ASP A 141 28.31 14.05 1.49
CA ASP A 141 29.10 12.82 1.45
C ASP A 141 29.10 12.18 0.05
N ILE A 142 27.94 12.17 -0.63
CA ILE A 142 27.81 11.72 -2.02
C ILE A 142 28.67 12.59 -2.93
N TYR A 143 28.52 13.90 -2.86
CA TYR A 143 29.26 14.85 -3.68
C TYR A 143 30.77 14.70 -3.51
N GLU A 144 31.26 14.69 -2.27
CA GLU A 144 32.68 14.54 -1.96
C GLU A 144 33.25 13.20 -2.43
N THR A 145 32.45 12.10 -2.28
CA THR A 145 32.84 10.78 -2.75
C THR A 145 33.02 10.78 -4.27
N LYS A 146 32.10 11.40 -5.00
CA LYS A 146 32.18 11.51 -6.46
C LYS A 146 33.36 12.37 -6.91
N GLN A 147 33.65 13.46 -6.22
CA GLN A 147 34.84 14.29 -6.51
C GLN A 147 36.15 13.53 -6.34
N LYS A 148 36.19 12.58 -5.44
CA LYS A 148 37.37 11.70 -5.20
C LYS A 148 37.40 10.48 -6.13
N GLY A 149 36.50 10.37 -7.12
CA GLY A 149 36.41 9.24 -8.03
C GLY A 149 35.76 7.98 -7.40
N GLY A 150 35.15 8.10 -6.24
CA GLY A 150 34.48 6.99 -5.57
C GLY A 150 33.19 6.55 -6.26
N LYS A 151 32.71 5.37 -5.91
CA LYS A 151 31.48 4.77 -6.41
C LYS A 151 30.40 4.80 -5.36
N ILE A 152 29.17 5.09 -5.78
CA ILE A 152 27.98 5.09 -4.93
C ILE A 152 27.08 3.92 -5.32
N VAL A 153 26.80 3.07 -4.33
CA VAL A 153 25.84 1.97 -4.45
C VAL A 153 24.59 2.33 -3.64
N ALA A 154 23.43 2.33 -4.29
CA ALA A 154 22.16 2.56 -3.61
C ALA A 154 21.42 1.23 -3.42
N VAL A 155 21.27 0.80 -2.17
CA VAL A 155 20.43 -0.35 -1.82
C VAL A 155 19.07 0.17 -1.42
N VAL A 156 18.10 0.02 -2.30
CA VAL A 156 16.75 0.54 -2.12
C VAL A 156 15.74 -0.57 -1.83
N GLY A 157 14.73 -0.25 -1.03
CA GLY A 157 13.61 -1.15 -0.74
C GLY A 157 12.33 -0.70 -1.43
N PRO A 158 11.25 -1.47 -1.29
CA PRO A 158 9.93 -1.15 -1.89
C PRO A 158 9.39 0.21 -1.44
N ALA A 159 9.78 0.71 -0.27
CA ALA A 159 9.42 2.04 0.22
C ALA A 159 9.77 3.17 -0.75
N THR A 160 10.85 3.04 -1.52
CA THR A 160 11.25 4.03 -2.52
C THR A 160 10.17 4.25 -3.59
N VAL A 161 9.50 3.17 -4.00
CA VAL A 161 8.39 3.23 -4.96
C VAL A 161 7.12 3.74 -4.29
N HIS A 162 6.76 3.17 -3.13
CA HIS A 162 5.52 3.49 -2.41
C HIS A 162 5.47 4.93 -1.89
N THR A 163 6.61 5.53 -1.58
CA THR A 163 6.68 6.93 -1.14
C THR A 163 6.79 7.95 -2.28
N GLY A 164 6.82 7.48 -3.54
CA GLY A 164 6.95 8.36 -4.70
C GLY A 164 8.36 8.90 -4.94
N ALA A 165 9.39 8.32 -4.30
CA ALA A 165 10.77 8.78 -4.45
C ALA A 165 11.47 8.30 -5.75
N THR A 166 10.75 7.55 -6.60
CA THR A 166 11.30 6.95 -7.83
C THR A 166 11.85 8.00 -8.80
N SER A 167 11.16 9.12 -8.98
CA SER A 167 11.61 10.21 -9.87
C SER A 167 12.92 10.85 -9.40
N ALA A 168 13.03 11.12 -8.09
CA ALA A 168 14.26 11.66 -7.50
C ALA A 168 15.43 10.68 -7.61
N LEU A 169 15.18 9.39 -7.39
CA LEU A 169 16.18 8.34 -7.56
C LEU A 169 16.66 8.26 -9.03
N ALA A 170 15.74 8.32 -9.98
CA ALA A 170 16.05 8.32 -11.40
C ALA A 170 16.91 9.53 -11.81
N GLU A 171 16.66 10.70 -11.24
CA GLU A 171 17.48 11.89 -11.47
C GLU A 171 18.90 11.73 -10.91
N LEU A 172 19.06 11.17 -9.72
CA LEU A 172 20.38 10.90 -9.14
C LEU A 172 21.18 9.93 -10.00
N ILE A 173 20.55 8.91 -10.59
CA ILE A 173 21.16 7.97 -11.52
C ILE A 173 21.54 8.68 -12.83
N LYS A 174 20.64 9.42 -13.44
CA LYS A 174 20.88 10.16 -14.70
C LYS A 174 22.02 11.16 -14.59
N ASN A 175 22.15 11.81 -13.44
CA ASN A 175 23.21 12.77 -13.17
C ASN A 175 24.50 12.12 -12.68
N GLY A 176 24.60 10.79 -12.68
CA GLY A 176 25.80 10.06 -12.34
C GLY A 176 26.19 10.08 -10.85
N TYR A 177 25.25 10.45 -9.96
CA TYR A 177 25.49 10.40 -8.51
C TYR A 177 25.38 8.97 -7.95
N ILE A 178 24.63 8.10 -8.60
CA ILE A 178 24.51 6.67 -8.25
C ILE A 178 25.07 5.85 -9.39
N ASP A 179 26.02 4.96 -9.08
CA ASP A 179 26.69 4.10 -10.05
C ASP A 179 26.04 2.71 -10.14
N VAL A 180 25.49 2.22 -9.02
CA VAL A 180 24.89 0.88 -8.91
C VAL A 180 23.60 0.99 -8.10
N LEU A 181 22.56 0.29 -8.54
CA LEU A 181 21.27 0.17 -7.89
C LEU A 181 21.00 -1.28 -7.51
#